data_6094ddc535f286b5a9011e815efc47c9
#
_entry.id   6094ddc535f286b5a9011e815efc47c9
#
_cell.length_a   1.000
_cell.length_b   1.000
_cell.length_c   1.000
_cell.angle_alpha   90.00
_cell.angle_beta   90.00
_cell.angle_gamma   90.00
#
_symmetry.space_group_name_H-M   'P 1'
#
loop_
_entity.id
_entity.type
_entity.pdbx_description
1 polymer ?
#
loop_
_entity_poly.entity_id
_entity_poly.type
_entity_poly.pdbx_seq_one_letter_code
_entity_poly.pdbx_strand_id
1 'polypeptide(L)'
;MGFNFSALAFLDVPEKDITSDGIRLVIEGGSTRRISFATTHSTALKKASGDRPGKILLPFNETIVPFIRAELGNDIVIFPSKFGGYWRAIDTQEEYDKFDAFVRKYHDVVFLRDELDLSLALSMNFEDGDEGHTEIGDLEYRAKFLNDSEAESKLVDRCSEWIQSMPYYRFADYICAVPGENGVINLPQRIVSRFDSFGFEDISGHVYWSNKTRKIKDADSIDEKFEILDESGLNIDTDVDLKGKTVLLFDDLYMSGLTMQYVAMKLKERGVSRVLGLTIVKSRKNK
;
A
#
# COMPACT_ATOMS: atom_id res chain seq x y z
N MET A 1 33.30 -0.87 1.14
CA MET A 1 31.98 -0.78 1.76
C MET A 1 31.23 0.34 1.04
N GLY A 2 30.31 -0.01 0.14
CA GLY A 2 29.45 0.99 -0.52
C GLY A 2 28.45 1.53 0.51
N PHE A 3 28.31 2.84 0.62
CA PHE A 3 27.25 3.45 1.40
C PHE A 3 25.91 3.06 0.75
N ASN A 4 25.08 2.34 1.48
CA ASN A 4 23.73 2.00 1.03
C ASN A 4 22.83 3.23 1.22
N PHE A 5 22.69 4.05 0.16
CA PHE A 5 21.83 5.23 0.18
C PHE A 5 20.35 4.90 0.42
N SER A 6 19.91 3.68 0.10
CA SER A 6 18.54 3.24 0.35
C SER A 6 18.21 3.17 1.84
N ALA A 7 19.16 2.78 2.69
CA ALA A 7 18.95 2.73 4.13
C ALA A 7 18.67 4.11 4.75
N LEU A 8 19.23 5.19 4.20
CA LEU A 8 18.97 6.56 4.66
C LEU A 8 17.56 7.05 4.26
N ALA A 9 17.01 6.54 3.17
CA ALA A 9 15.67 6.92 2.71
C ALA A 9 14.55 6.46 3.67
N PHE A 10 14.80 5.42 4.48
CA PHE A 10 13.82 4.80 5.36
C PHE A 10 14.01 5.12 6.85
N LEU A 11 14.75 6.16 7.21
CA LEU A 11 14.99 6.52 8.63
C LEU A 11 13.68 6.76 9.41
N ASP A 12 12.66 7.28 8.76
CA ASP A 12 11.35 7.55 9.35
C ASP A 12 10.34 6.39 9.19
N VAL A 13 10.75 5.29 8.56
CA VAL A 13 9.92 4.09 8.37
C VAL A 13 10.54 2.95 9.17
N PRO A 14 10.06 2.70 10.39
CA PRO A 14 10.59 1.60 11.21
C PRO A 14 10.29 0.26 10.55
N GLU A 15 11.26 -0.67 10.68
CA GLU A 15 11.03 -2.05 10.27
C GLU A 15 9.99 -2.69 11.21
N LYS A 16 9.03 -3.38 10.63
CA LYS A 16 8.00 -4.13 11.37
C LYS A 16 8.25 -5.63 11.27
N ASP A 17 7.97 -6.32 12.35
CA ASP A 17 7.79 -7.77 12.33
C ASP A 17 6.36 -8.07 11.90
N ILE A 18 6.19 -8.81 10.81
CA ILE A 18 4.87 -9.17 10.30
C ILE A 18 4.54 -10.57 10.80
N THR A 19 3.48 -10.69 11.61
CA THR A 19 3.05 -11.96 12.21
C THR A 19 1.59 -12.27 11.85
N SER A 20 1.23 -13.56 11.89
CA SER A 20 -0.16 -13.97 11.67
C SER A 20 -1.12 -13.34 12.70
N ASP A 21 -0.70 -13.20 13.94
CA ASP A 21 -1.51 -12.57 14.99
C ASP A 21 -1.67 -11.07 14.77
N GLY A 22 -0.61 -10.37 14.34
CA GLY A 22 -0.68 -8.96 13.95
C GLY A 22 -1.65 -8.76 12.78
N ILE A 23 -1.57 -9.60 11.76
CA ILE A 23 -2.48 -9.56 10.60
C ILE A 23 -3.94 -9.77 11.04
N ARG A 24 -4.20 -10.77 11.90
CA ARG A 24 -5.55 -11.01 12.45
C ARG A 24 -6.06 -9.79 13.22
N LEU A 25 -5.25 -9.26 14.12
CA LEU A 25 -5.60 -8.09 14.94
C LEU A 25 -5.96 -6.88 14.07
N VAL A 26 -5.18 -6.62 13.01
CA VAL A 26 -5.46 -5.49 12.10
C VAL A 26 -6.74 -5.74 11.29
N ILE A 27 -6.98 -6.95 10.81
CA ILE A 27 -8.15 -7.26 9.98
C ILE A 27 -9.45 -7.25 10.81
N GLU A 28 -9.43 -7.79 12.02
CA GLU A 28 -10.62 -7.99 12.85
C GLU A 28 -10.83 -6.88 13.91
N GLY A 29 -9.79 -6.08 14.18
CA GLY A 29 -9.78 -5.13 15.29
C GLY A 29 -10.72 -3.92 15.16
N GLY A 30 -11.52 -3.81 14.10
CA GLY A 30 -12.55 -2.78 13.93
C GLY A 30 -12.03 -1.35 13.76
N SER A 31 -10.71 -1.14 13.83
CA SER A 31 -10.09 0.18 13.65
C SER A 31 -10.16 0.65 12.20
N THR A 32 -10.15 1.97 12.00
CA THR A 32 -10.06 2.56 10.65
C THR A 32 -8.76 2.12 9.98
N ARG A 33 -8.88 1.51 8.78
CA ARG A 33 -7.78 0.91 8.05
C ARG A 33 -7.41 1.63 6.76
N ARG A 34 -8.04 2.76 6.46
CA ARG A 34 -7.74 3.57 5.28
C ARG A 34 -7.89 5.05 5.56
N ILE A 35 -7.07 5.88 4.90
CA ILE A 35 -7.27 7.31 4.75
C ILE A 35 -7.40 7.58 3.26
N SER A 36 -8.49 8.22 2.84
CA SER A 36 -8.73 8.69 1.47
C SER A 36 -9.24 10.12 1.55
N PHE A 37 -8.52 11.04 0.95
CA PHE A 37 -8.95 12.45 0.90
C PHE A 37 -10.06 12.67 -0.13
N ALA A 38 -10.17 11.82 -1.14
CA ALA A 38 -11.27 11.85 -2.11
C ALA A 38 -12.62 11.45 -1.50
N THR A 39 -12.63 10.63 -0.44
CA THR A 39 -13.86 10.05 0.12
C THR A 39 -14.01 10.28 1.62
N THR A 40 -13.67 9.29 2.44
CA THR A 40 -13.98 9.25 3.90
C THR A 40 -13.26 10.32 4.72
N HIS A 41 -12.18 10.89 4.22
CA HIS A 41 -11.35 11.87 4.94
C HIS A 41 -11.19 13.18 4.15
N SER A 42 -12.14 13.52 3.29
CA SER A 42 -12.16 14.77 2.52
C SER A 42 -12.10 16.03 3.42
N THR A 43 -12.50 15.89 4.67
CA THR A 43 -12.43 16.96 5.67
C THR A 43 -11.30 16.77 6.70
N ALA A 44 -10.27 15.98 6.39
CA ALA A 44 -9.12 15.78 7.29
C ALA A 44 -8.37 17.09 7.56
N LEU A 45 -8.16 17.91 6.55
CA LEU A 45 -7.66 19.28 6.69
C LEU A 45 -8.86 20.23 6.88
N LYS A 46 -8.89 20.92 7.99
CA LYS A 46 -9.98 21.85 8.36
C LYS A 46 -9.43 23.23 8.62
N LYS A 47 -10.13 24.26 8.13
CA LYS A 47 -9.95 25.63 8.65
C LYS A 47 -10.35 25.68 10.12
N ALA A 48 -9.57 26.36 10.95
CA ALA A 48 -9.93 26.54 12.34
C ALA A 48 -10.90 27.73 12.52
N SER A 49 -11.69 27.65 13.59
CA SER A 49 -12.44 28.81 14.09
C SER A 49 -11.54 29.49 15.12
N GLY A 50 -10.94 30.64 14.79
CA GLY A 50 -10.08 31.39 15.69
C GLY A 50 -8.79 31.87 14.98
N ASP A 51 -7.75 32.19 15.74
CA ASP A 51 -6.54 32.84 15.25
C ASP A 51 -5.62 31.92 14.44
N ARG A 52 -5.85 30.60 14.45
CA ARG A 52 -5.06 29.63 13.71
C ARG A 52 -5.66 29.37 12.33
N PRO A 53 -4.83 29.22 11.28
CA PRO A 53 -5.31 28.92 9.91
C PRO A 53 -6.07 27.58 9.83
N GLY A 54 -5.62 26.53 10.58
CA GLY A 54 -6.28 25.26 10.47
C GLY A 54 -5.80 24.17 11.42
N LYS A 55 -6.25 22.95 11.12
CA LYS A 55 -5.79 21.71 11.74
C LYS A 55 -5.94 20.53 10.79
N ILE A 56 -5.07 19.53 10.93
CA ILE A 56 -5.23 18.23 10.28
C ILE A 56 -5.63 17.16 11.31
N LEU A 57 -6.53 16.26 10.91
CA LEU A 57 -7.05 15.16 11.71
C LEU A 57 -6.90 13.87 10.94
N LEU A 58 -6.28 12.86 11.55
CA LEU A 58 -5.97 11.58 10.92
C LEU A 58 -6.44 10.44 11.83
N PRO A 59 -7.06 9.37 11.30
CA PRO A 59 -7.49 8.23 12.11
C PRO A 59 -6.33 7.35 12.59
N PHE A 60 -5.21 7.35 11.85
CA PHE A 60 -3.96 6.65 12.18
C PHE A 60 -2.76 7.39 11.60
N ASN A 61 -1.54 7.04 12.00
CA ASN A 61 -0.32 7.73 11.63
C ASN A 61 0.70 6.86 10.88
N GLU A 62 0.59 5.55 10.98
CA GLU A 62 1.61 4.57 10.63
C GLU A 62 2.10 4.72 9.17
N THR A 63 1.18 4.88 8.24
CA THR A 63 1.53 5.01 6.82
C THR A 63 1.63 6.48 6.39
N ILE A 64 0.71 7.34 6.83
CA ILE A 64 0.61 8.70 6.27
C ILE A 64 1.66 9.68 6.84
N VAL A 65 2.06 9.54 8.11
CA VAL A 65 3.01 10.47 8.73
C VAL A 65 4.40 10.41 8.09
N PRO A 66 4.96 9.25 7.71
CA PRO A 66 6.16 9.20 6.89
C PRO A 66 6.07 10.05 5.62
N PHE A 67 4.96 9.97 4.89
CA PHE A 67 4.75 10.79 3.68
C PHE A 67 4.64 12.29 3.98
N ILE A 68 3.92 12.66 5.03
CA ILE A 68 3.84 14.07 5.48
C ILE A 68 5.25 14.60 5.77
N ARG A 69 6.08 13.84 6.48
CA ARG A 69 7.45 14.24 6.80
C ARG A 69 8.35 14.33 5.58
N ALA A 70 8.26 13.36 4.68
CA ALA A 70 9.05 13.38 3.45
C ALA A 70 8.75 14.57 2.54
N GLU A 71 7.50 15.05 2.53
CA GLU A 71 7.05 16.14 1.68
C GLU A 71 7.13 17.52 2.35
N LEU A 72 6.82 17.62 3.65
CA LEU A 72 6.67 18.89 4.34
C LEU A 72 7.83 19.21 5.30
N GLY A 73 8.60 18.19 5.70
CA GLY A 73 9.75 18.33 6.59
C GLY A 73 9.71 17.39 7.80
N ASN A 74 10.89 16.90 8.20
CA ASN A 74 11.03 15.89 9.26
C ASN A 74 10.68 16.42 10.66
N ASP A 75 10.58 17.72 10.85
CA ASP A 75 10.17 18.39 12.08
C ASP A 75 8.66 18.37 12.31
N ILE A 76 7.87 17.91 11.34
CA ILE A 76 6.43 17.80 11.49
C ILE A 76 6.07 16.70 12.49
N VAL A 77 5.42 17.11 13.59
CA VAL A 77 4.91 16.22 14.62
C VAL A 77 3.38 16.19 14.57
N ILE A 78 2.82 14.99 14.49
CA ILE A 78 1.38 14.74 14.57
C ILE A 78 1.13 14.06 15.92
N PHE A 79 0.25 14.62 16.74
CA PHE A 79 0.04 14.21 18.12
C PHE A 79 -1.14 13.24 18.25
N PRO A 80 -1.09 12.26 19.17
CA PRO A 80 -2.26 11.46 19.49
C PRO A 80 -3.37 12.34 20.09
N SER A 81 -4.61 12.05 19.73
CA SER A 81 -5.78 12.74 20.26
C SER A 81 -6.42 11.94 21.40
N LYS A 82 -6.84 12.62 22.46
CA LYS A 82 -7.61 12.00 23.56
C LYS A 82 -8.98 11.46 23.12
N PHE A 83 -9.44 11.85 21.94
CA PHE A 83 -10.71 11.40 21.36
C PHE A 83 -10.52 10.29 20.32
N GLY A 84 -9.33 9.71 20.22
CA GLY A 84 -8.93 8.76 19.19
C GLY A 84 -8.32 9.42 17.96
N GLY A 85 -7.49 8.66 17.25
CA GLY A 85 -6.72 9.15 16.10
C GLY A 85 -5.62 10.14 16.47
N TYR A 86 -5.23 10.95 15.50
CA TYR A 86 -4.08 11.85 15.56
C TYR A 86 -4.45 13.23 15.02
N TRP A 87 -3.76 14.27 15.48
CA TRP A 87 -4.03 15.63 15.07
C TRP A 87 -2.80 16.53 15.16
N ARG A 88 -2.83 17.63 14.40
CA ARG A 88 -1.90 18.74 14.52
C ARG A 88 -2.65 20.04 14.31
N ALA A 89 -2.41 21.03 15.17
CA ALA A 89 -2.78 22.42 14.89
C ALA A 89 -1.79 22.99 13.85
N ILE A 90 -2.28 23.86 12.99
CA ILE A 90 -1.53 24.54 11.96
C ILE A 90 -1.48 26.03 12.36
N ASP A 91 -0.28 26.55 12.60
CA ASP A 91 -0.10 27.83 13.24
C ASP A 91 0.10 29.00 12.25
N THR A 92 0.50 28.71 11.01
CA THR A 92 0.71 29.75 9.96
C THR A 92 -0.03 29.42 8.67
N GLN A 93 -0.36 30.45 7.87
CA GLN A 93 -0.97 30.26 6.57
C GLN A 93 -0.03 29.50 5.61
N GLU A 94 1.26 29.75 5.67
CA GLU A 94 2.25 29.01 4.87
C GLU A 94 2.23 27.50 5.17
N GLU A 95 2.15 27.14 6.46
CA GLU A 95 2.01 25.72 6.86
C GLU A 95 0.68 25.12 6.37
N TYR A 96 -0.42 25.89 6.44
CA TYR A 96 -1.71 25.45 5.91
C TYR A 96 -1.65 25.17 4.41
N ASP A 97 -1.02 26.06 3.65
CA ASP A 97 -0.89 25.92 2.20
C ASP A 97 -0.04 24.68 1.82
N LYS A 98 1.00 24.36 2.61
CA LYS A 98 1.78 23.12 2.46
C LYS A 98 0.93 21.87 2.70
N PHE A 99 0.15 21.84 3.77
CA PHE A 99 -0.77 20.73 4.04
C PHE A 99 -1.88 20.61 2.97
N ASP A 100 -2.40 21.74 2.49
CA ASP A 100 -3.38 21.75 1.41
C ASP A 100 -2.81 21.19 0.10
N ALA A 101 -1.58 21.58 -0.24
CA ALA A 101 -0.85 21.01 -1.38
C ALA A 101 -0.61 19.50 -1.22
N PHE A 102 -0.26 19.04 -0.01
CA PHE A 102 -0.13 17.62 0.29
C PHE A 102 -1.47 16.87 0.08
N VAL A 103 -2.57 17.38 0.65
CA VAL A 103 -3.90 16.78 0.48
C VAL A 103 -4.31 16.72 -0.99
N ARG A 104 -4.02 17.74 -1.78
CA ARG A 104 -4.30 17.74 -3.23
C ARG A 104 -3.43 16.74 -3.98
N LYS A 105 -2.13 16.67 -3.67
CA LYS A 105 -1.19 15.73 -4.31
C LYS A 105 -1.63 14.27 -4.10
N TYR A 106 -2.11 13.97 -2.89
CA TYR A 106 -2.50 12.62 -2.48
C TYR A 106 -4.03 12.42 -2.46
N HIS A 107 -4.78 13.26 -3.20
CA HIS A 107 -6.25 13.27 -3.17
C HIS A 107 -6.85 11.89 -3.44
N ASP A 108 -6.43 11.23 -4.52
CA ASP A 108 -6.98 9.96 -4.95
C ASP A 108 -6.34 8.75 -4.25
N VAL A 109 -5.16 8.95 -3.66
CA VAL A 109 -4.41 7.90 -2.99
C VAL A 109 -5.08 7.46 -1.71
N VAL A 110 -5.04 6.15 -1.47
CA VAL A 110 -5.53 5.55 -0.24
C VAL A 110 -4.34 5.08 0.59
N PHE A 111 -4.10 5.75 1.72
CA PHE A 111 -3.16 5.27 2.71
C PHE A 111 -3.80 4.11 3.46
N LEU A 112 -3.09 2.99 3.56
CA LEU A 112 -3.61 1.77 4.18
C LEU A 112 -2.93 1.52 5.52
N ARG A 113 -3.69 1.01 6.47
CA ARG A 113 -3.20 0.53 7.76
C ARG A 113 -3.25 -0.98 7.76
N ASP A 114 -2.09 -1.58 7.73
CA ASP A 114 -1.85 -3.02 7.79
C ASP A 114 -0.49 -3.31 8.46
N GLU A 115 -0.02 -4.55 8.40
CA GLU A 115 1.24 -4.96 9.00
C GLU A 115 2.46 -4.68 8.10
N LEU A 116 2.27 -4.26 6.84
CA LEU A 116 3.38 -3.87 6.00
C LEU A 116 4.08 -2.61 6.57
N ASP A 117 5.34 -2.42 6.22
CA ASP A 117 6.09 -1.22 6.67
C ASP A 117 5.46 0.07 6.14
N LEU A 118 5.02 0.07 4.88
CA LEU A 118 4.13 1.08 4.27
C LEU A 118 3.19 0.40 3.29
N SER A 119 1.97 0.91 3.14
CA SER A 119 0.99 0.35 2.22
C SER A 119 0.05 1.41 1.64
N LEU A 120 -0.09 1.42 0.29
CA LEU A 120 -0.91 2.37 -0.45
C LEU A 120 -1.75 1.67 -1.52
N ALA A 121 -2.86 2.30 -1.89
CA ALA A 121 -3.52 2.06 -3.17
C ALA A 121 -3.56 3.37 -3.98
N LEU A 122 -3.46 3.28 -5.32
CA LEU A 122 -3.47 4.46 -6.17
C LEU A 122 -4.82 5.17 -6.14
N SER A 123 -5.91 4.41 -5.98
CA SER A 123 -7.27 4.96 -5.86
C SER A 123 -8.20 4.00 -5.13
N MET A 124 -9.41 4.46 -4.84
CA MET A 124 -10.55 3.58 -4.59
C MET A 124 -11.00 2.96 -5.92
N ASN A 125 -11.63 1.77 -5.88
CA ASN A 125 -12.16 1.14 -7.09
C ASN A 125 -13.46 1.77 -7.58
N PHE A 126 -14.25 2.41 -6.70
CA PHE A 126 -15.51 3.09 -7.01
C PHE A 126 -15.53 4.49 -6.43
N GLU A 127 -16.23 5.38 -7.13
CA GLU A 127 -16.53 6.74 -6.67
C GLU A 127 -17.38 6.73 -5.38
N ASP A 128 -17.42 7.86 -4.69
CA ASP A 128 -18.31 8.00 -3.52
C ASP A 128 -19.77 8.08 -3.99
N GLY A 129 -20.68 7.38 -3.30
CA GLY A 129 -22.10 7.38 -3.67
C GLY A 129 -22.53 6.30 -4.68
N ASP A 130 -21.67 5.33 -5.02
CA ASP A 130 -21.94 4.27 -6.01
C ASP A 130 -22.14 4.77 -7.47
N GLU A 131 -21.54 5.91 -7.81
CA GLU A 131 -21.67 6.55 -9.13
C GLU A 131 -20.80 5.90 -10.23
N GLY A 132 -20.23 4.74 -9.99
CA GLY A 132 -19.38 4.01 -10.93
C GLY A 132 -17.94 3.84 -10.47
N HIS A 133 -17.10 3.36 -11.37
CA HIS A 133 -15.67 3.22 -11.12
C HIS A 133 -14.98 4.59 -11.10
N THR A 134 -13.94 4.73 -10.26
CA THR A 134 -12.96 5.82 -10.43
C THR A 134 -12.24 5.65 -11.77
N GLU A 135 -11.50 6.65 -12.22
CA GLU A 135 -10.69 6.55 -13.46
C GLU A 135 -9.74 5.33 -13.41
N ILE A 136 -9.00 5.19 -12.30
CA ILE A 136 -8.07 4.05 -12.10
C ILE A 136 -8.84 2.73 -11.92
N GLY A 137 -10.00 2.77 -11.25
CA GLY A 137 -10.86 1.60 -11.07
C GLY A 137 -11.44 1.08 -12.38
N ASP A 138 -11.79 1.96 -13.33
CA ASP A 138 -12.22 1.58 -14.67
C ASP A 138 -11.09 0.94 -15.48
N LEU A 139 -9.90 1.53 -15.41
CA LEU A 139 -8.71 0.95 -16.07
C LEU A 139 -8.38 -0.44 -15.52
N GLU A 140 -8.43 -0.63 -14.18
CA GLU A 140 -8.21 -1.95 -13.54
C GLU A 140 -9.26 -2.96 -14.01
N TYR A 141 -10.53 -2.59 -13.96
CA TYR A 141 -11.64 -3.45 -14.39
C TYR A 141 -11.48 -3.87 -15.86
N ARG A 142 -11.21 -2.93 -16.76
CA ARG A 142 -11.06 -3.21 -18.21
C ARG A 142 -9.83 -4.08 -18.48
N ALA A 143 -8.69 -3.78 -17.88
CA ALA A 143 -7.47 -4.56 -18.05
C ALA A 143 -7.62 -5.99 -17.51
N LYS A 144 -8.32 -6.17 -16.38
CA LYS A 144 -8.46 -7.46 -15.71
C LYS A 144 -9.54 -8.35 -16.30
N PHE A 145 -10.72 -7.79 -16.59
CA PHE A 145 -11.89 -8.57 -16.96
C PHE A 145 -12.24 -8.50 -18.44
N LEU A 146 -11.84 -7.42 -19.13
CA LEU A 146 -12.09 -7.24 -20.56
C LEU A 146 -10.85 -7.49 -21.43
N ASN A 147 -9.69 -7.77 -20.80
CA ASN A 147 -8.41 -7.92 -21.47
C ASN A 147 -8.05 -6.72 -22.37
N ASP A 148 -8.41 -5.51 -21.94
CA ASP A 148 -8.14 -4.27 -22.66
C ASP A 148 -6.68 -3.87 -22.53
N SER A 149 -5.93 -4.04 -23.61
CA SER A 149 -4.48 -3.76 -23.64
C SER A 149 -4.16 -2.27 -23.56
N GLU A 150 -5.06 -1.38 -23.98
CA GLU A 150 -4.88 0.06 -23.83
C GLU A 150 -5.04 0.47 -22.37
N ALA A 151 -6.07 -0.05 -21.68
CA ALA A 151 -6.24 0.17 -20.25
C ALA A 151 -5.06 -0.36 -19.45
N GLU A 152 -4.55 -1.55 -19.79
CA GLU A 152 -3.36 -2.12 -19.15
C GLU A 152 -2.11 -1.24 -19.39
N SER A 153 -1.91 -0.72 -20.60
CA SER A 153 -0.79 0.19 -20.88
C SER A 153 -0.87 1.47 -20.05
N LYS A 154 -2.05 2.07 -19.94
CA LYS A 154 -2.28 3.25 -19.10
C LYS A 154 -1.99 2.96 -17.62
N LEU A 155 -2.34 1.76 -17.13
CA LEU A 155 -2.00 1.35 -15.76
C LEU A 155 -0.49 1.21 -15.56
N VAL A 156 0.23 0.63 -16.52
CA VAL A 156 1.70 0.56 -16.48
C VAL A 156 2.30 1.95 -16.35
N ASP A 157 1.88 2.90 -17.19
CA ASP A 157 2.36 4.28 -17.16
C ASP A 157 2.06 4.95 -15.81
N ARG A 158 0.81 4.86 -15.34
CA ARG A 158 0.38 5.46 -14.06
C ARG A 158 1.12 4.87 -12.87
N CYS A 159 1.23 3.54 -12.78
CA CYS A 159 1.97 2.88 -11.70
C CYS A 159 3.45 3.26 -11.73
N SER A 160 4.04 3.34 -12.93
CA SER A 160 5.42 3.74 -13.14
C SER A 160 5.69 5.15 -12.63
N GLU A 161 4.92 6.12 -13.09
CA GLU A 161 5.01 7.52 -12.65
C GLU A 161 4.89 7.64 -11.13
N TRP A 162 3.95 6.87 -10.55
CA TRP A 162 3.71 6.87 -9.12
C TRP A 162 4.91 6.33 -8.33
N ILE A 163 5.40 5.15 -8.68
CA ILE A 163 6.54 4.53 -8.00
C ILE A 163 7.75 5.47 -8.02
N GLN A 164 8.03 6.10 -9.17
CA GLN A 164 9.16 7.03 -9.32
C GLN A 164 8.99 8.30 -8.48
N SER A 165 7.77 8.82 -8.36
CA SER A 165 7.49 10.05 -7.63
C SER A 165 7.33 9.85 -6.12
N MET A 166 7.12 8.61 -5.66
CA MET A 166 6.90 8.31 -4.24
C MET A 166 8.19 8.35 -3.42
N PRO A 167 8.18 8.99 -2.25
CA PRO A 167 9.37 9.16 -1.42
C PRO A 167 10.11 7.87 -1.11
N TYR A 168 9.41 6.79 -0.79
CA TYR A 168 10.00 5.53 -0.32
C TYR A 168 10.05 4.46 -1.41
N TYR A 169 9.02 4.36 -2.23
CA TYR A 169 8.78 3.27 -3.18
C TYR A 169 9.88 3.16 -4.24
N ARG A 170 10.40 4.28 -4.72
CA ARG A 170 11.50 4.33 -5.70
C ARG A 170 12.84 3.77 -5.20
N PHE A 171 12.96 3.52 -3.89
CA PHE A 171 14.18 3.00 -3.27
C PHE A 171 14.09 1.51 -2.90
N ALA A 172 13.05 0.80 -3.35
CA ALA A 172 13.00 -0.65 -3.20
C ALA A 172 14.17 -1.31 -3.94
N ASP A 173 14.70 -2.39 -3.39
CA ASP A 173 15.70 -3.23 -4.07
C ASP A 173 15.04 -4.15 -5.09
N TYR A 174 13.86 -4.68 -4.74
CA TYR A 174 13.09 -5.62 -5.53
C TYR A 174 11.64 -5.17 -5.68
N ILE A 175 11.03 -5.58 -6.80
CA ILE A 175 9.58 -5.60 -6.96
C ILE A 175 9.09 -7.04 -7.07
N CYS A 176 7.92 -7.32 -6.50
CA CYS A 176 7.28 -8.63 -6.55
C CYS A 176 5.78 -8.45 -6.73
N ALA A 177 5.23 -8.93 -7.84
CA ALA A 177 3.79 -9.05 -7.96
C ALA A 177 3.26 -10.11 -7.00
N VAL A 178 2.16 -9.82 -6.30
CA VAL A 178 1.49 -10.82 -5.45
C VAL A 178 1.07 -12.01 -6.33
N PRO A 179 1.51 -13.25 -6.03
CA PRO A 179 1.30 -14.38 -6.91
C PRO A 179 -0.19 -14.76 -7.02
N GLY A 180 -0.64 -14.96 -8.26
CA GLY A 180 -1.98 -15.40 -8.60
C GLY A 180 -2.24 -16.90 -8.38
N GLU A 181 -3.21 -17.44 -9.11
CA GLU A 181 -3.46 -18.88 -9.17
C GLU A 181 -2.33 -19.60 -9.94
N ASN A 182 -2.09 -20.88 -9.62
CA ASN A 182 -0.99 -21.65 -10.23
C ASN A 182 -1.05 -21.61 -11.76
N GLY A 183 0.08 -21.28 -12.38
CA GLY A 183 0.25 -21.31 -13.84
C GLY A 183 -0.51 -20.21 -14.61
N VAL A 184 -1.16 -19.29 -13.93
CA VAL A 184 -1.86 -18.16 -14.55
C VAL A 184 -1.11 -16.86 -14.27
N ILE A 185 -0.66 -16.18 -15.32
CA ILE A 185 -0.08 -14.84 -15.22
C ILE A 185 -1.23 -13.86 -14.94
N ASN A 186 -1.24 -13.28 -13.72
CA ASN A 186 -2.26 -12.33 -13.29
C ASN A 186 -1.96 -10.90 -13.77
N LEU A 187 -2.91 -9.96 -13.59
CA LEU A 187 -2.72 -8.56 -13.99
C LEU A 187 -1.52 -7.90 -13.30
N PRO A 188 -1.27 -8.08 -11.98
CA PRO A 188 -0.05 -7.57 -11.33
C PRO A 188 1.23 -8.02 -12.01
N GLN A 189 1.36 -9.31 -12.33
CA GLN A 189 2.54 -9.84 -13.02
C GLN A 189 2.72 -9.26 -14.43
N ARG A 190 1.63 -9.11 -15.20
CA ARG A 190 1.69 -8.47 -16.53
C ARG A 190 2.14 -7.02 -16.47
N ILE A 191 1.69 -6.28 -15.45
CA ILE A 191 2.09 -4.87 -15.26
C ILE A 191 3.54 -4.78 -14.83
N VAL A 192 3.95 -5.54 -13.80
CA VAL A 192 5.32 -5.52 -13.26
C VAL A 192 6.34 -5.89 -14.34
N SER A 193 6.06 -6.91 -15.17
CA SER A 193 6.94 -7.33 -16.27
C SER A 193 7.17 -6.26 -17.36
N ARG A 194 6.37 -5.19 -17.35
CA ARG A 194 6.47 -4.06 -18.29
C ARG A 194 7.09 -2.80 -17.66
N PHE A 195 7.46 -2.86 -16.40
CA PHE A 195 8.15 -1.74 -15.78
C PHE A 195 9.59 -1.67 -16.30
N ASP A 196 9.89 -0.64 -17.08
CA ASP A 196 11.22 -0.40 -17.61
C ASP A 196 12.10 0.30 -16.57
N SER A 197 13.25 -0.32 -16.25
CA SER A 197 14.45 0.31 -15.66
C SER A 197 14.25 1.21 -14.44
N PHE A 198 13.56 0.75 -13.38
CA PHE A 198 13.43 1.52 -12.12
C PHE A 198 14.63 1.38 -11.17
N GLY A 199 15.60 0.54 -11.49
CA GLY A 199 16.74 0.25 -10.61
C GLY A 199 16.45 -0.84 -9.58
N PHE A 200 15.23 -1.40 -9.54
CA PHE A 200 14.90 -2.62 -8.80
C PHE A 200 14.73 -3.81 -9.76
N GLU A 201 14.98 -4.99 -9.22
CA GLU A 201 14.86 -6.27 -9.93
C GLU A 201 13.47 -6.87 -9.71
N ASP A 202 12.84 -7.40 -10.76
CA ASP A 202 11.58 -8.14 -10.68
C ASP A 202 11.82 -9.58 -10.20
N ILE A 203 11.34 -9.89 -8.99
CA ILE A 203 11.40 -11.23 -8.40
C ILE A 203 10.06 -11.97 -8.42
N SER A 204 9.09 -11.50 -9.21
CA SER A 204 7.75 -12.11 -9.26
C SER A 204 7.76 -13.57 -9.70
N GLY A 205 8.75 -13.96 -10.53
CA GLY A 205 8.93 -15.35 -10.97
C GLY A 205 9.45 -16.29 -9.89
N HIS A 206 10.02 -15.76 -8.81
CA HIS A 206 10.62 -16.51 -7.70
C HIS A 206 9.69 -16.66 -6.49
N VAL A 207 8.48 -16.09 -6.55
CA VAL A 207 7.48 -16.15 -5.48
C VAL A 207 6.20 -16.72 -6.05
N TYR A 208 5.83 -17.94 -5.64
CA TYR A 208 4.70 -18.66 -6.24
C TYR A 208 4.04 -19.64 -5.27
N TRP A 209 2.78 -19.98 -5.54
CA TRP A 209 2.05 -21.01 -4.79
C TRP A 209 2.32 -22.40 -5.36
N SER A 210 2.56 -23.39 -4.49
CA SER A 210 2.71 -24.79 -4.91
C SER A 210 1.39 -25.45 -5.28
N ASN A 211 0.32 -25.13 -4.54
CA ASN A 211 -0.95 -25.85 -4.61
C ASN A 211 -2.15 -24.97 -4.24
N LYS A 212 -2.34 -23.84 -4.94
CA LYS A 212 -3.47 -22.95 -4.68
C LYS A 212 -4.75 -23.45 -5.35
N THR A 213 -5.46 -24.35 -4.69
CA THR A 213 -6.69 -24.99 -5.21
C THR A 213 -7.97 -24.38 -4.62
N ARG A 214 -7.90 -23.81 -3.40
CA ARG A 214 -9.03 -23.18 -2.72
C ARG A 214 -8.94 -21.66 -2.83
N LYS A 215 -10.11 -21.01 -2.92
CA LYS A 215 -10.19 -19.54 -2.99
C LYS A 215 -10.44 -18.96 -1.60
N ILE A 216 -9.62 -18.03 -1.16
CA ILE A 216 -9.72 -17.34 0.14
C ILE A 216 -11.10 -16.68 0.32
N LYS A 217 -11.72 -16.21 -0.79
CA LYS A 217 -13.03 -15.56 -0.75
C LYS A 217 -14.17 -16.49 -0.31
N ASP A 218 -13.97 -17.81 -0.41
CA ASP A 218 -14.98 -18.82 -0.09
C ASP A 218 -14.89 -19.24 1.39
N ALA A 219 -13.92 -18.71 2.15
CA ALA A 219 -13.75 -18.97 3.58
C ALA A 219 -14.57 -17.99 4.42
N ASP A 220 -15.19 -18.49 5.48
CA ASP A 220 -16.07 -17.73 6.37
C ASP A 220 -15.31 -17.01 7.50
N SER A 221 -14.18 -17.55 7.94
CA SER A 221 -13.37 -16.99 9.03
C SER A 221 -11.96 -16.62 8.59
N ILE A 222 -11.29 -15.78 9.38
CA ILE A 222 -9.89 -15.43 9.13
C ILE A 222 -8.96 -16.63 9.35
N ASP A 223 -9.28 -17.49 10.30
CA ASP A 223 -8.50 -18.69 10.56
C ASP A 223 -8.55 -19.65 9.37
N GLU A 224 -9.74 -19.90 8.82
CA GLU A 224 -9.88 -20.71 7.60
C GLU A 224 -9.13 -20.08 6.40
N LYS A 225 -9.12 -18.76 6.30
CA LYS A 225 -8.34 -18.07 5.27
C LYS A 225 -6.84 -18.28 5.41
N PHE A 226 -6.32 -18.28 6.65
CA PHE A 226 -4.93 -18.63 6.91
C PHE A 226 -4.63 -20.08 6.60
N GLU A 227 -5.50 -21.01 6.99
CA GLU A 227 -5.38 -22.43 6.64
C GLU A 227 -5.28 -22.63 5.13
N ILE A 228 -6.14 -21.96 4.34
CA ILE A 228 -6.09 -22.01 2.87
C ILE A 228 -4.76 -21.48 2.34
N LEU A 229 -4.21 -20.39 2.91
CA LEU A 229 -2.92 -19.84 2.49
C LEU A 229 -1.76 -20.77 2.84
N ASP A 230 -1.78 -21.36 4.04
CA ASP A 230 -0.77 -22.34 4.48
C ASP A 230 -0.81 -23.62 3.62
N GLU A 231 -1.99 -24.18 3.34
CA GLU A 231 -2.20 -25.32 2.45
C GLU A 231 -1.78 -25.04 1.01
N SER A 232 -1.95 -23.79 0.56
CA SER A 232 -1.51 -23.35 -0.78
C SER A 232 0.00 -23.35 -0.93
N GLY A 233 0.76 -23.31 0.15
CA GLY A 233 2.21 -23.46 0.18
C GLY A 233 2.94 -22.38 -0.64
N LEU A 234 3.13 -21.19 -0.06
CA LEU A 234 3.90 -20.15 -0.72
C LEU A 234 5.40 -20.52 -0.74
N ASN A 235 5.98 -20.57 -1.93
CA ASN A 235 7.41 -20.77 -2.13
C ASN A 235 8.09 -19.47 -2.49
N ILE A 236 9.32 -19.34 -2.01
CA ILE A 236 10.24 -18.27 -2.36
C ILE A 236 11.58 -18.95 -2.67
N ASP A 237 12.05 -18.82 -3.90
CA ASP A 237 13.27 -19.47 -4.36
C ASP A 237 14.49 -19.07 -3.52
N THR A 238 15.43 -19.98 -3.33
CA THR A 238 16.56 -19.81 -2.43
C THR A 238 17.74 -19.07 -3.07
N ASP A 239 17.73 -18.91 -4.36
CA ASP A 239 18.76 -18.22 -5.15
C ASP A 239 18.61 -16.69 -5.14
N VAL A 240 17.46 -16.18 -4.68
CA VAL A 240 17.25 -14.74 -4.49
C VAL A 240 17.81 -14.30 -3.13
N ASP A 241 18.76 -13.36 -3.13
CA ASP A 241 19.31 -12.77 -1.90
C ASP A 241 18.37 -11.69 -1.34
N LEU A 242 17.53 -12.09 -0.41
CA LEU A 242 16.51 -11.23 0.23
C LEU A 242 17.00 -10.57 1.52
N LYS A 243 18.14 -11.00 2.07
CA LYS A 243 18.57 -10.54 3.39
C LYS A 243 18.89 -9.04 3.42
N GLY A 244 18.20 -8.33 4.29
CA GLY A 244 18.36 -6.89 4.47
C GLY A 244 17.82 -6.04 3.34
N LYS A 245 17.09 -6.63 2.39
CA LYS A 245 16.51 -5.96 1.22
C LYS A 245 15.16 -5.32 1.53
N THR A 246 14.80 -4.35 0.71
CA THR A 246 13.46 -3.75 0.67
C THR A 246 12.72 -4.28 -0.55
N VAL A 247 11.55 -4.88 -0.35
CA VAL A 247 10.70 -5.44 -1.41
C VAL A 247 9.43 -4.60 -1.55
N LEU A 248 9.14 -4.18 -2.79
CA LEU A 248 7.86 -3.59 -3.16
C LEU A 248 6.91 -4.72 -3.63
N LEU A 249 5.90 -5.04 -2.81
CA LEU A 249 4.81 -5.93 -3.20
C LEU A 249 3.77 -5.16 -4.02
N PHE A 250 3.41 -5.68 -5.18
CA PHE A 250 2.44 -5.07 -6.09
C PHE A 250 1.23 -5.98 -6.32
N ASP A 251 0.02 -5.43 -6.19
CA ASP A 251 -1.24 -6.17 -6.41
C ASP A 251 -2.25 -5.29 -7.17
N ASP A 252 -3.30 -5.90 -7.73
CA ASP A 252 -4.34 -5.15 -8.45
C ASP A 252 -5.44 -4.63 -7.49
N LEU A 253 -5.88 -5.43 -6.52
CA LEU A 253 -7.02 -5.09 -5.68
C LEU A 253 -6.77 -5.37 -4.20
N TYR A 254 -6.74 -4.33 -3.39
CA TYR A 254 -6.71 -4.46 -1.94
C TYR A 254 -8.13 -4.57 -1.36
N MET A 255 -8.53 -5.76 -0.95
CA MET A 255 -9.78 -5.97 -0.19
C MET A 255 -9.50 -5.87 1.32
N SER A 256 -9.18 -7.00 1.96
CA SER A 256 -8.70 -7.06 3.34
C SER A 256 -7.17 -6.90 3.45
N GLY A 257 -6.47 -7.08 2.34
CA GLY A 257 -5.00 -7.11 2.30
C GLY A 257 -4.40 -8.41 2.84
N LEU A 258 -5.21 -9.44 3.14
CA LEU A 258 -4.73 -10.66 3.77
C LEU A 258 -3.63 -11.36 2.95
N THR A 259 -3.86 -11.57 1.65
CA THR A 259 -2.88 -12.24 0.78
C THR A 259 -1.56 -11.48 0.73
N MET A 260 -1.63 -10.16 0.53
CA MET A 260 -0.44 -9.31 0.47
C MET A 260 0.34 -9.35 1.80
N GLN A 261 -0.36 -9.25 2.94
CA GLN A 261 0.26 -9.32 4.26
C GLN A 261 0.86 -10.71 4.53
N TYR A 262 0.20 -11.79 4.08
CA TYR A 262 0.74 -13.15 4.21
C TYR A 262 2.03 -13.32 3.38
N VAL A 263 2.03 -12.85 2.12
CA VAL A 263 3.26 -12.87 1.29
C VAL A 263 4.36 -12.03 1.95
N ALA A 264 4.02 -10.85 2.47
CA ALA A 264 4.96 -9.99 3.21
C ALA A 264 5.55 -10.71 4.43
N MET A 265 4.73 -11.41 5.21
CA MET A 265 5.18 -12.23 6.35
C MET A 265 6.21 -13.28 5.91
N LYS A 266 5.93 -13.99 4.83
CA LYS A 266 6.84 -15.02 4.29
C LYS A 266 8.15 -14.41 3.74
N LEU A 267 8.12 -13.23 3.16
CA LEU A 267 9.32 -12.48 2.76
C LEU A 267 10.16 -12.06 3.99
N LYS A 268 9.51 -11.60 5.07
CA LYS A 268 10.19 -11.28 6.34
C LYS A 268 10.86 -12.51 6.94
N GLU A 269 10.24 -13.69 6.91
CA GLU A 269 10.83 -14.97 7.34
C GLU A 269 12.12 -15.32 6.55
N ARG A 270 12.26 -14.80 5.31
CA ARG A 270 13.46 -14.94 4.46
C ARG A 270 14.49 -13.82 4.66
N GLY A 271 14.28 -12.93 5.66
CA GLY A 271 15.22 -11.89 6.04
C GLY A 271 15.06 -10.55 5.30
N VAL A 272 13.95 -10.34 4.60
CA VAL A 272 13.61 -9.02 4.04
C VAL A 272 13.50 -8.00 5.17
N SER A 273 14.20 -6.88 5.03
CA SER A 273 14.21 -5.79 6.02
C SER A 273 12.89 -5.01 5.99
N ARG A 274 12.42 -4.62 4.81
CA ARG A 274 11.16 -3.87 4.64
C ARG A 274 10.32 -4.42 3.51
N VAL A 275 9.00 -4.40 3.72
CA VAL A 275 8.02 -4.73 2.69
C VAL A 275 7.07 -3.55 2.52
N LEU A 276 7.09 -2.96 1.32
CA LEU A 276 6.19 -1.88 0.92
C LEU A 276 5.06 -2.48 0.09
N GLY A 277 3.81 -2.10 0.35
CA GLY A 277 2.65 -2.54 -0.43
C GLY A 277 2.15 -1.44 -1.36
N LEU A 278 1.95 -1.77 -2.63
CA LEU A 278 1.28 -0.91 -3.61
C LEU A 278 0.20 -1.72 -4.32
N THR A 279 -1.02 -1.21 -4.31
CA THR A 279 -2.12 -1.77 -5.09
C THR A 279 -2.66 -0.76 -6.07
N ILE A 280 -3.22 -1.25 -7.19
CA ILE A 280 -3.86 -0.36 -8.15
C ILE A 280 -5.08 0.27 -7.48
N VAL A 281 -5.96 -0.54 -6.90
CA VAL A 281 -7.17 -0.01 -6.26
C VAL A 281 -7.45 -0.63 -4.90
N LYS A 282 -8.10 0.16 -4.02
CA LYS A 282 -8.70 -0.28 -2.77
C LYS A 282 -10.18 -0.53 -2.97
N SER A 283 -10.64 -1.73 -2.65
CA SER A 283 -12.07 -2.05 -2.64
C SER A 283 -12.82 -1.22 -1.60
N ARG A 284 -14.01 -0.73 -1.94
CA ARG A 284 -14.94 -0.11 -0.97
C ARG A 284 -15.44 -1.13 0.05
N LYS A 285 -15.60 -2.39 -0.34
CA LYS A 285 -16.02 -3.47 0.56
C LYS A 285 -14.81 -3.99 1.31
N ASN A 286 -14.83 -3.84 2.63
CA ASN A 286 -13.91 -4.52 3.52
C ASN A 286 -14.49 -5.91 3.79
N LYS A 287 -14.05 -6.94 3.10
CA LYS A 287 -14.39 -8.33 3.39
C LYS A 287 -13.11 -9.14 3.56
#